data_5cd35bfb365bf1a8fb393088332d2bf2
#
_entry.id   5cd35bfb365bf1a8fb393088332d2bf2
#
_cell.length_a   1.000
_cell.length_b   1.000
_cell.length_c   1.000
_cell.angle_alpha   90.00
_cell.angle_beta   90.00
_cell.angle_gamma   90.00
#
_symmetry.space_group_name_H-M   'P 1'
#
loop_
_entity.id
_entity.type
_entity.pdbx_description
1 polymer ?
#
loop_
_entity_poly.entity_id
_entity_poly.type
_entity_poly.pdbx_seq_one_letter_code
_entity_poly.pdbx_strand_id
1 'polypeptide(L)'
;MKSILFSSCFIIFGYHVFAQGLENIIVEKYYVSNKTDANSIGGYLPIGSVTYRIYVDMLPGYKFQAAFGIPGHELRLATTTLFYNNEDKGGTIPNVIPDACLKDNTVMLDSWLSAGGASESKLGILKSDDDGINTIVSAKNYLQNEDTEAGIPIKVQDGFVAGIPPRVTSFGIDSAIAVFNNQTIGSVFSTSNGSWATLGGSIGPTADNMVLIAQLTTNGYFSFELNIQIGTSGGGVEQYVAKNPVGNEIQVAGLIYPMTNGDGSTKLNKEVPDK
;
A
#
# COMPACT_ATOMS: atom_id res chain seq x y z
N MET A 1 -43.82 14.17 -60.21
CA MET A 1 -43.61 13.90 -58.76
C MET A 1 -42.12 13.60 -58.55
N LYS A 2 -41.37 14.55 -57.98
CA LYS A 2 -39.92 14.36 -57.66
C LYS A 2 -39.82 13.94 -56.21
N SER A 3 -39.37 12.70 -55.95
CA SER A 3 -39.12 12.15 -54.64
C SER A 3 -37.78 12.68 -54.12
N ILE A 4 -37.78 13.40 -52.99
CA ILE A 4 -36.57 13.89 -52.31
C ILE A 4 -36.23 12.84 -51.25
N LEU A 5 -35.07 12.14 -51.44
CA LEU A 5 -34.52 11.23 -50.46
C LEU A 5 -33.74 11.99 -49.42
N PHE A 6 -34.24 12.05 -48.17
CA PHE A 6 -33.51 12.61 -47.04
C PHE A 6 -32.55 11.56 -46.52
N SER A 7 -31.24 11.74 -46.76
CA SER A 7 -30.19 10.92 -46.16
C SER A 7 -29.90 11.44 -44.74
N SER A 8 -30.34 10.69 -43.72
CA SER A 8 -30.04 11.01 -42.32
C SER A 8 -28.64 10.49 -41.99
N CYS A 9 -27.68 11.39 -41.87
CA CYS A 9 -26.34 11.09 -41.40
C CYS A 9 -26.36 10.91 -39.86
N PHE A 10 -26.31 9.66 -39.39
CA PHE A 10 -26.16 9.38 -37.97
C PHE A 10 -24.69 9.55 -37.57
N ILE A 11 -24.38 10.66 -36.90
CA ILE A 11 -23.08 10.87 -36.28
C ILE A 11 -23.06 10.05 -34.96
N ILE A 12 -22.38 8.89 -34.99
CA ILE A 12 -22.11 8.09 -33.82
C ILE A 12 -20.94 8.79 -33.06
N PHE A 13 -21.27 9.53 -32.02
CA PHE A 13 -20.26 9.94 -31.05
C PHE A 13 -19.80 8.71 -30.28
N GLY A 14 -18.65 8.17 -30.67
CA GLY A 14 -17.95 7.17 -29.90
C GLY A 14 -17.48 7.80 -28.59
N TYR A 15 -18.11 7.44 -27.48
CA TYR A 15 -17.54 7.70 -26.15
C TYR A 15 -16.32 6.79 -26.01
N HIS A 16 -15.14 7.37 -26.09
CA HIS A 16 -13.93 6.69 -25.67
C HIS A 16 -13.97 6.59 -24.15
N VAL A 17 -14.44 5.47 -23.64
CA VAL A 17 -14.21 5.13 -22.24
C VAL A 17 -12.73 4.73 -22.17
N PHE A 18 -11.90 5.65 -21.70
CA PHE A 18 -10.54 5.30 -21.35
C PHE A 18 -10.61 4.37 -20.16
N ALA A 19 -10.03 3.18 -20.26
CA ALA A 19 -9.85 2.30 -19.12
C ALA A 19 -8.95 3.04 -18.12
N GLN A 20 -9.45 3.22 -16.89
CA GLN A 20 -8.68 3.79 -15.79
C GLN A 20 -7.62 2.78 -15.37
N GLY A 21 -6.38 3.22 -15.18
CA GLY A 21 -5.27 2.33 -14.87
C GLY A 21 -5.24 1.84 -13.43
N LEU A 22 -5.90 2.53 -12.50
CA LEU A 22 -6.07 2.09 -11.12
C LEU A 22 -7.30 1.18 -11.02
N GLU A 23 -7.11 -0.07 -10.62
CA GLU A 23 -8.18 -1.04 -10.43
C GLU A 23 -8.68 -1.02 -8.98
N ASN A 24 -7.76 -1.11 -8.00
CA ASN A 24 -8.10 -1.12 -6.58
C ASN A 24 -6.98 -0.55 -5.69
N ILE A 25 -7.36 -0.25 -4.45
CA ILE A 25 -6.43 -0.18 -3.31
C ILE A 25 -6.74 -1.39 -2.43
N ILE A 26 -5.75 -2.26 -2.25
CA ILE A 26 -5.88 -3.49 -1.46
C ILE A 26 -5.22 -3.27 -0.11
N VAL A 27 -5.94 -3.62 0.95
CA VAL A 27 -5.42 -3.61 2.33
C VAL A 27 -5.38 -5.05 2.82
N GLU A 28 -4.17 -5.57 2.95
CA GLU A 28 -3.93 -6.90 3.52
C GLU A 28 -3.72 -6.78 5.02
N LYS A 29 -4.44 -7.55 5.83
CA LYS A 29 -4.05 -7.83 7.21
C LYS A 29 -2.91 -8.85 7.18
N TYR A 30 -1.68 -8.35 7.17
CA TYR A 30 -0.50 -9.18 6.98
C TYR A 30 -0.19 -10.04 8.21
N TYR A 31 -0.32 -9.47 9.43
CA TYR A 31 0.02 -10.14 10.67
C TYR A 31 -0.79 -9.60 11.85
N VAL A 32 -1.09 -10.47 12.82
CA VAL A 32 -1.63 -10.07 14.13
C VAL A 32 -0.66 -10.55 15.22
N SER A 33 -0.12 -9.62 16.00
CA SER A 33 0.89 -9.94 17.01
C SER A 33 0.31 -10.72 18.18
N ASN A 34 1.10 -11.65 18.70
CA ASN A 34 0.75 -12.48 19.85
C ASN A 34 1.77 -12.29 20.99
N LYS A 35 1.60 -13.02 22.08
CA LYS A 35 2.47 -12.91 23.27
C LYS A 35 3.93 -13.29 23.03
N THR A 36 4.24 -14.04 21.96
CA THR A 36 5.61 -14.47 21.67
C THR A 36 6.39 -13.42 20.89
N ASP A 37 5.68 -12.45 20.29
CA ASP A 37 6.26 -11.35 19.53
C ASP A 37 6.63 -10.17 20.43
N ALA A 38 5.92 -10.02 21.55
CA ALA A 38 6.16 -8.98 22.54
C ALA A 38 7.43 -9.27 23.33
N ASN A 39 8.59 -8.85 22.81
CA ASN A 39 9.86 -9.05 23.51
C ASN A 39 10.72 -7.78 23.48
N SER A 40 11.88 -7.85 24.11
CA SER A 40 12.77 -6.72 24.33
C SER A 40 13.65 -6.35 23.14
N ILE A 41 13.60 -7.08 22.04
CA ILE A 41 14.40 -6.81 20.85
C ILE A 41 13.57 -5.99 19.87
N GLY A 42 14.00 -4.74 19.61
CA GLY A 42 13.35 -3.86 18.66
C GLY A 42 12.14 -3.09 19.21
N GLY A 43 12.01 -3.00 20.53
CA GLY A 43 10.96 -2.23 21.20
C GLY A 43 9.71 -3.02 21.55
N TYR A 44 8.76 -2.34 22.17
CA TYR A 44 7.53 -2.97 22.66
C TYR A 44 6.46 -3.00 21.58
N LEU A 45 6.08 -4.21 21.17
CA LEU A 45 4.94 -4.46 20.28
C LEU A 45 3.75 -4.96 21.11
N PRO A 46 2.65 -4.19 21.25
CA PRO A 46 1.47 -4.62 21.97
C PRO A 46 0.86 -5.89 21.36
N ILE A 47 0.42 -6.82 22.20
CA ILE A 47 -0.33 -8.01 21.75
C ILE A 47 -1.60 -7.55 21.04
N GLY A 48 -1.92 -8.19 19.92
CA GLY A 48 -3.07 -7.84 19.07
C GLY A 48 -2.82 -6.66 18.13
N SER A 49 -1.57 -6.19 18.02
CA SER A 49 -1.22 -5.24 16.97
C SER A 49 -1.39 -5.87 15.61
N VAL A 50 -2.02 -5.15 14.70
CA VAL A 50 -2.23 -5.58 13.32
C VAL A 50 -1.22 -4.89 12.42
N THR A 51 -0.53 -5.67 11.62
CA THR A 51 0.31 -5.18 10.52
C THR A 51 -0.53 -5.16 9.25
N TYR A 52 -0.69 -3.99 8.67
CA TYR A 52 -1.37 -3.76 7.41
C TYR A 52 -0.36 -3.54 6.30
N ARG A 53 -0.58 -4.16 5.13
CA ARG A 53 0.12 -3.85 3.88
C ARG A 53 -0.87 -3.23 2.90
N ILE A 54 -0.46 -2.13 2.26
CA ILE A 54 -1.29 -1.38 1.31
C ILE A 54 -0.70 -1.53 -0.07
N TYR A 55 -1.50 -2.02 -1.01
CA TYR A 55 -1.11 -2.21 -2.40
C TYR A 55 -1.94 -1.32 -3.32
N VAL A 56 -1.29 -0.81 -4.35
CA VAL A 56 -1.93 -0.19 -5.52
C VAL A 56 -2.03 -1.23 -6.60
N ASP A 57 -3.24 -1.62 -6.93
CA ASP A 57 -3.58 -2.61 -7.95
C ASP A 57 -3.86 -1.87 -9.28
N MET A 58 -3.12 -2.20 -10.32
CA MET A 58 -3.11 -1.46 -11.58
C MET A 58 -3.22 -2.37 -12.79
N LEU A 59 -3.85 -1.89 -13.83
CA LEU A 59 -3.84 -2.57 -15.12
C LEU A 59 -2.41 -2.86 -15.60
N PRO A 60 -2.19 -3.97 -16.33
CA PRO A 60 -0.89 -4.28 -16.90
C PRO A 60 -0.33 -3.12 -17.75
N GLY A 61 0.96 -2.82 -17.57
CA GLY A 61 1.65 -1.74 -18.26
C GLY A 61 1.54 -0.36 -17.60
N TYR A 62 0.70 -0.21 -16.58
CA TYR A 62 0.68 0.98 -15.74
C TYR A 62 1.73 0.89 -14.63
N LYS A 63 2.11 2.04 -14.06
CA LYS A 63 3.20 2.14 -13.08
C LYS A 63 2.82 3.05 -11.93
N PHE A 64 2.97 2.60 -10.70
CA PHE A 64 2.91 3.49 -9.55
C PHE A 64 4.04 4.51 -9.60
N GLN A 65 3.72 5.79 -9.50
CA GLN A 65 4.71 6.87 -9.52
C GLN A 65 4.83 7.56 -8.18
N ALA A 66 3.70 7.89 -7.55
CA ALA A 66 3.69 8.60 -6.27
C ALA A 66 2.39 8.41 -5.49
N ALA A 67 2.50 8.51 -4.16
CA ALA A 67 1.42 8.93 -3.31
C ALA A 67 1.70 10.38 -2.88
N PHE A 68 0.71 11.27 -3.03
CA PHE A 68 0.93 12.70 -2.91
C PHE A 68 -0.14 13.42 -2.07
N GLY A 69 0.29 14.52 -1.44
CA GLY A 69 -0.59 15.51 -0.83
C GLY A 69 -0.32 16.88 -1.45
N ILE A 70 -1.38 17.57 -1.84
CA ILE A 70 -1.35 18.93 -2.35
C ILE A 70 -2.47 19.75 -1.70
N PRO A 71 -2.46 21.10 -1.78
CA PRO A 71 -3.56 21.91 -1.26
C PRO A 71 -4.91 21.44 -1.82
N GLY A 72 -5.84 21.08 -0.93
CA GLY A 72 -7.15 20.52 -1.29
C GLY A 72 -7.22 19.00 -1.27
N HIS A 73 -6.09 18.29 -1.31
CA HIS A 73 -5.98 16.83 -1.25
C HIS A 73 -4.94 16.42 -0.22
N GLU A 74 -5.36 16.23 1.03
CA GLU A 74 -4.49 15.73 2.09
C GLU A 74 -4.09 14.28 1.80
N LEU A 75 -2.82 13.97 2.00
CA LEU A 75 -2.30 12.61 2.07
C LEU A 75 -2.13 12.27 3.55
N ARG A 76 -2.83 11.23 4.03
CA ARG A 76 -2.89 10.94 5.45
C ARG A 76 -2.88 9.45 5.73
N LEU A 77 -2.05 9.02 6.70
CA LEU A 77 -2.06 7.70 7.33
C LEU A 77 -2.17 7.93 8.83
N ALA A 78 -3.12 7.30 9.53
CA ALA A 78 -3.34 7.57 10.93
C ALA A 78 -3.80 6.32 11.70
N THR A 79 -3.50 6.33 12.99
CA THR A 79 -4.02 5.35 13.96
C THR A 79 -4.51 6.06 15.21
N THR A 80 -5.41 5.44 15.95
CA THR A 80 -5.89 5.96 17.23
C THR A 80 -4.93 5.75 18.39
N THR A 81 -3.86 4.97 18.17
CA THR A 81 -2.78 4.73 19.16
C THR A 81 -1.44 5.20 18.57
N LEU A 82 -0.48 4.31 18.40
CA LEU A 82 0.83 4.60 17.84
C LEU A 82 1.15 3.61 16.72
N PHE A 83 1.93 4.05 15.73
CA PHE A 83 2.59 3.14 14.82
C PHE A 83 3.76 2.45 15.54
N TYR A 84 3.89 1.16 15.31
CA TYR A 84 5.03 0.40 15.79
C TYR A 84 6.21 0.59 14.82
N ASN A 85 7.36 0.96 15.38
CA ASN A 85 8.63 1.04 14.66
C ASN A 85 9.64 0.15 15.39
N ASN A 86 10.36 -0.70 14.63
CA ASN A 86 11.42 -1.51 15.21
C ASN A 86 12.62 -0.62 15.54
N GLU A 87 12.96 -0.50 16.82
CA GLU A 87 13.96 0.43 17.33
C GLU A 87 15.39 0.12 16.88
N ASP A 88 15.69 -1.15 16.61
CA ASP A 88 17.05 -1.62 16.31
C ASP A 88 17.36 -1.65 14.81
N LYS A 89 16.38 -2.09 14.01
CA LYS A 89 16.58 -2.44 12.60
C LYS A 89 15.52 -1.87 11.66
N GLY A 90 14.57 -1.13 12.21
CA GLY A 90 13.53 -0.50 11.42
C GLY A 90 14.04 0.66 10.56
N GLY A 91 13.17 1.16 9.70
CA GLY A 91 13.46 2.29 8.84
C GLY A 91 12.21 2.87 8.19
N THR A 92 12.26 4.14 7.83
CA THR A 92 11.13 4.85 7.18
C THR A 92 10.79 4.30 5.79
N ILE A 93 11.72 3.55 5.20
CA ILE A 93 11.55 2.82 3.92
C ILE A 93 12.22 1.44 4.05
N PRO A 94 11.66 0.39 3.44
CA PRO A 94 12.19 -0.97 3.59
C PRO A 94 13.54 -1.19 2.90
N ASN A 95 13.90 -0.36 1.92
CA ASN A 95 15.16 -0.46 1.18
C ASN A 95 16.43 -0.40 2.05
N VAL A 96 16.31 0.09 3.29
CA VAL A 96 17.42 0.18 4.24
C VAL A 96 17.44 -0.99 5.25
N ILE A 97 16.45 -1.88 5.19
CA ILE A 97 16.34 -3.03 6.09
C ILE A 97 17.04 -4.24 5.42
N PRO A 98 18.18 -4.71 5.97
CA PRO A 98 18.88 -5.86 5.42
C PRO A 98 18.02 -7.14 5.51
N ASP A 99 18.03 -7.96 4.47
CA ASP A 99 17.30 -9.24 4.44
C ASP A 99 17.62 -10.14 5.64
N ALA A 100 18.89 -10.14 6.05
CA ALA A 100 19.31 -10.92 7.20
C ALA A 100 18.59 -10.52 8.50
N CYS A 101 18.24 -9.23 8.63
CA CYS A 101 17.53 -8.69 9.79
C CYS A 101 16.05 -9.07 9.82
N LEU A 102 15.44 -9.42 8.69
CA LEU A 102 14.04 -9.84 8.64
C LEU A 102 13.76 -11.12 9.47
N LYS A 103 14.82 -11.87 9.82
CA LYS A 103 14.73 -13.04 10.70
C LYS A 103 14.77 -12.65 12.18
N ASP A 104 15.09 -11.41 12.47
CA ASP A 104 15.24 -10.93 13.83
C ASP A 104 13.87 -10.44 14.30
N ASN A 105 13.27 -11.23 15.17
CA ASN A 105 12.06 -10.92 15.89
C ASN A 105 11.01 -10.09 15.09
N THR A 106 10.75 -8.86 15.51
CA THR A 106 9.65 -8.01 15.01
C THR A 106 10.05 -7.09 13.86
N VAL A 107 11.23 -7.24 13.27
CA VAL A 107 11.69 -6.42 12.13
C VAL A 107 10.74 -6.50 10.94
N MET A 108 10.16 -7.68 10.67
CA MET A 108 9.15 -7.85 9.61
C MET A 108 7.86 -7.06 9.85
N LEU A 109 7.64 -6.56 11.07
CA LEU A 109 6.42 -5.83 11.46
C LEU A 109 6.65 -4.32 11.56
N ASP A 110 7.80 -3.83 11.17
CA ASP A 110 8.13 -2.41 11.14
C ASP A 110 7.19 -1.60 10.25
N SER A 111 6.98 -0.33 10.60
CA SER A 111 6.12 0.57 9.81
C SER A 111 6.95 1.42 8.87
N TRP A 112 6.63 1.42 7.59
CA TRP A 112 7.39 2.14 6.56
C TRP A 112 6.56 2.45 5.31
N LEU A 113 7.07 3.34 4.45
CA LEU A 113 6.55 3.67 3.13
C LEU A 113 7.40 3.00 2.04
N SER A 114 6.78 2.63 0.93
CA SER A 114 7.43 1.90 -0.14
C SER A 114 6.96 2.30 -1.54
N ALA A 115 7.63 1.75 -2.55
CA ALA A 115 7.23 1.78 -3.95
C ALA A 115 7.44 0.38 -4.59
N GLY A 116 7.07 -0.68 -3.85
CA GLY A 116 7.19 -2.06 -4.27
C GLY A 116 8.20 -2.89 -3.46
N GLY A 117 9.15 -2.25 -2.76
CA GLY A 117 10.11 -2.94 -1.89
C GLY A 117 9.48 -3.40 -0.58
N ALA A 118 10.06 -4.45 0.01
CA ALA A 118 9.73 -4.93 1.35
C ALA A 118 11.00 -5.19 2.22
N SER A 119 12.19 -5.09 1.62
CA SER A 119 13.51 -5.04 2.26
C SER A 119 14.55 -4.52 1.27
N GLU A 120 15.84 -4.63 1.58
CA GLU A 120 16.94 -4.22 0.68
C GLU A 120 16.97 -4.99 -0.65
N SER A 121 16.51 -6.25 -0.69
CA SER A 121 16.52 -7.11 -1.89
C SER A 121 15.25 -7.93 -2.08
N LYS A 122 14.14 -7.54 -1.44
CA LYS A 122 12.84 -8.20 -1.60
C LYS A 122 11.78 -7.21 -2.08
N LEU A 123 10.89 -7.71 -2.92
CA LEU A 123 9.66 -7.04 -3.29
C LEU A 123 8.51 -7.63 -2.46
N GLY A 124 7.50 -6.80 -2.16
CA GLY A 124 6.32 -7.25 -1.43
C GLY A 124 5.24 -7.75 -2.37
N ILE A 125 4.67 -8.89 -2.04
CA ILE A 125 3.48 -9.46 -2.68
C ILE A 125 2.44 -9.82 -1.63
N LEU A 126 1.21 -10.06 -2.04
CA LEU A 126 0.21 -10.64 -1.16
C LEU A 126 0.64 -12.05 -0.73
N LYS A 127 0.35 -12.42 0.51
CA LYS A 127 0.60 -13.79 0.98
C LYS A 127 -0.14 -14.84 0.14
N SER A 128 -1.31 -14.48 -0.42
CA SER A 128 -2.07 -15.35 -1.33
C SER A 128 -1.35 -15.65 -2.65
N ASP A 129 -0.45 -14.77 -3.08
CA ASP A 129 0.29 -14.88 -4.33
C ASP A 129 1.69 -15.46 -4.13
N ASP A 130 2.06 -15.69 -2.86
CA ASP A 130 3.34 -16.26 -2.49
C ASP A 130 3.31 -17.79 -2.66
N ASP A 131 4.20 -18.31 -3.47
CA ASP A 131 4.35 -19.74 -3.73
C ASP A 131 5.08 -20.52 -2.62
N GLY A 132 5.54 -19.83 -1.57
CA GLY A 132 6.32 -20.39 -0.46
C GLY A 132 7.77 -20.73 -0.81
N ILE A 133 8.25 -20.30 -1.99
CA ILE A 133 9.66 -20.42 -2.37
C ILE A 133 10.41 -19.19 -1.83
N ASN A 134 11.62 -19.38 -1.32
CA ASN A 134 12.43 -18.31 -0.73
C ASN A 134 11.88 -17.66 0.55
N THR A 135 11.09 -18.40 1.29
CA THR A 135 10.55 -18.00 2.60
C THR A 135 11.66 -17.55 3.55
N ILE A 136 11.46 -16.40 4.19
CA ILE A 136 12.34 -15.85 5.23
C ILE A 136 12.00 -16.45 6.58
N VAL A 137 10.69 -16.55 6.88
CA VAL A 137 10.18 -17.12 8.11
C VAL A 137 10.39 -18.63 8.11
N SER A 138 11.04 -19.16 9.15
CA SER A 138 11.30 -20.60 9.33
C SER A 138 10.73 -21.08 10.66
N ALA A 139 10.70 -22.42 10.86
CA ALA A 139 10.25 -23.03 12.10
C ALA A 139 11.02 -22.57 13.35
N LYS A 140 12.14 -21.88 13.18
CA LYS A 140 12.94 -21.31 14.27
C LYS A 140 12.72 -19.81 14.47
N ASN A 141 11.93 -19.16 13.62
CA ASN A 141 11.65 -17.73 13.72
C ASN A 141 10.52 -17.49 14.72
N TYR A 142 10.57 -16.34 15.37
CA TYR A 142 9.57 -15.94 16.36
C TYR A 142 8.23 -15.58 15.72
N LEU A 143 8.24 -15.04 14.50
CA LEU A 143 7.04 -14.66 13.76
C LEU A 143 6.50 -15.87 12.99
N GLN A 144 5.72 -16.67 13.67
CA GLN A 144 4.92 -17.74 13.07
C GLN A 144 3.45 -17.46 13.39
N ASN A 145 2.84 -16.65 12.57
CA ASN A 145 1.45 -16.32 12.75
C ASN A 145 0.57 -17.51 12.39
N GLU A 146 -0.22 -17.95 13.35
CA GLU A 146 -1.29 -18.94 13.17
C GLU A 146 -2.68 -18.33 13.41
N ASP A 147 -2.75 -17.00 13.57
CA ASP A 147 -3.97 -16.29 13.84
C ASP A 147 -4.80 -16.15 12.55
N THR A 148 -6.01 -16.68 12.57
CA THR A 148 -6.94 -16.63 11.44
C THR A 148 -7.39 -15.19 11.12
N GLU A 149 -7.32 -14.27 12.08
CA GLU A 149 -7.63 -12.85 11.86
C GLU A 149 -6.65 -12.17 10.90
N ALA A 150 -5.44 -12.71 10.78
CA ALA A 150 -4.45 -12.24 9.80
C ALA A 150 -4.58 -12.92 8.42
N GLY A 151 -5.64 -13.71 8.19
CA GLY A 151 -5.79 -14.48 6.95
C GLY A 151 -4.75 -15.61 6.85
N ILE A 152 -4.00 -15.68 5.74
CA ILE A 152 -3.00 -16.73 5.52
C ILE A 152 -1.88 -16.63 6.56
N PRO A 153 -1.59 -17.69 7.35
CA PRO A 153 -0.52 -17.68 8.33
C PRO A 153 0.87 -17.47 7.71
N ILE A 154 1.75 -16.73 8.39
CA ILE A 154 3.14 -16.56 7.97
C ILE A 154 3.95 -17.78 8.43
N LYS A 155 3.96 -18.83 7.62
CA LYS A 155 4.76 -20.04 7.83
C LYS A 155 5.68 -20.31 6.65
N VAL A 156 5.13 -20.37 5.47
CA VAL A 156 5.82 -20.58 4.20
C VAL A 156 5.51 -19.42 3.24
N GLN A 157 4.31 -18.87 3.33
CA GLN A 157 3.86 -17.72 2.55
C GLN A 157 4.06 -16.46 3.38
N ASP A 158 5.19 -15.80 3.19
CA ASP A 158 5.57 -14.61 3.96
C ASP A 158 5.44 -13.30 3.17
N GLY A 159 4.95 -13.37 1.94
CA GLY A 159 4.68 -12.20 1.12
C GLY A 159 5.93 -11.49 0.61
N PHE A 160 7.04 -12.22 0.45
CA PHE A 160 8.28 -11.73 -0.12
C PHE A 160 8.66 -12.48 -1.40
N VAL A 161 9.12 -11.75 -2.40
CA VAL A 161 9.74 -12.31 -3.60
C VAL A 161 11.08 -11.63 -3.85
N ALA A 162 12.05 -12.39 -4.35
CA ALA A 162 13.36 -11.83 -4.69
C ALA A 162 13.24 -10.77 -5.81
N GLY A 163 13.92 -9.64 -5.63
CA GLY A 163 13.90 -8.57 -6.63
C GLY A 163 14.67 -7.35 -6.16
N ILE A 164 14.93 -6.43 -7.07
CA ILE A 164 15.58 -5.16 -6.76
C ILE A 164 14.50 -4.12 -6.46
N PRO A 165 14.37 -3.68 -5.19
CA PRO A 165 13.36 -2.71 -4.82
C PRO A 165 13.56 -1.38 -5.54
N PRO A 166 12.50 -0.78 -6.11
CA PRO A 166 12.57 0.58 -6.63
C PRO A 166 13.01 1.56 -5.53
N ARG A 167 13.78 2.55 -5.92
CA ARG A 167 14.20 3.59 -4.97
C ARG A 167 13.03 4.48 -4.62
N VAL A 168 12.74 4.60 -3.33
CA VAL A 168 11.79 5.58 -2.81
C VAL A 168 12.47 6.94 -2.72
N THR A 169 11.80 7.99 -3.19
CA THR A 169 12.23 9.38 -3.09
C THR A 169 11.14 10.18 -2.38
N SER A 170 11.54 10.95 -1.37
CA SER A 170 10.65 11.81 -0.59
C SER A 170 10.75 13.25 -1.06
N PHE A 171 9.61 13.93 -1.15
CA PHE A 171 9.51 15.35 -1.46
C PHE A 171 8.60 16.03 -0.45
N GLY A 172 9.13 16.98 0.34
CA GLY A 172 8.35 17.79 1.26
C GLY A 172 7.69 17.03 2.42
N ILE A 173 8.14 15.81 2.73
CA ILE A 173 7.58 14.97 3.81
C ILE A 173 8.60 14.63 4.91
N ASP A 174 9.76 15.26 4.94
CA ASP A 174 10.85 14.87 5.85
C ASP A 174 10.44 14.87 7.33
N SER A 175 9.61 15.83 7.76
CA SER A 175 9.07 15.87 9.11
C SER A 175 7.92 14.87 9.31
N ALA A 176 7.09 14.64 8.31
CA ALA A 176 5.94 13.74 8.42
C ALA A 176 6.40 12.27 8.43
N ILE A 177 7.37 11.89 7.57
CA ILE A 177 7.88 10.52 7.48
C ILE A 177 8.65 10.10 8.75
N ALA A 178 9.09 11.07 9.54
CA ALA A 178 9.78 10.80 10.80
C ALA A 178 8.94 9.97 11.78
N VAL A 179 7.61 9.94 11.64
CA VAL A 179 6.72 9.08 12.43
C VAL A 179 7.04 7.58 12.26
N PHE A 180 7.68 7.21 11.15
CA PHE A 180 8.13 5.85 10.86
C PHE A 180 9.63 5.65 11.14
N ASN A 181 10.29 6.59 11.80
CA ASN A 181 11.68 6.42 12.20
C ASN A 181 11.75 5.52 13.45
N ASN A 182 12.73 4.63 13.50
CA ASN A 182 12.97 3.69 14.58
C ASN A 182 13.10 4.32 15.98
N GLN A 183 13.42 5.61 16.07
CA GLN A 183 13.54 6.35 17.35
C GLN A 183 12.35 7.29 17.62
N THR A 184 11.27 7.18 16.85
CA THR A 184 10.14 8.11 16.92
C THR A 184 8.86 7.37 17.32
N ILE A 185 8.01 8.09 18.06
CA ILE A 185 6.68 7.64 18.43
C ILE A 185 5.68 8.59 17.80
N GLY A 186 4.73 8.04 17.04
CA GLY A 186 3.69 8.86 16.42
C GLY A 186 2.50 8.07 15.95
N SER A 187 1.41 8.77 15.68
CA SER A 187 0.12 8.20 15.30
C SER A 187 -0.41 8.75 13.96
N VAL A 188 0.24 9.75 13.39
CA VAL A 188 -0.24 10.44 12.18
C VAL A 188 0.94 10.79 11.29
N PHE A 189 0.91 10.29 10.07
CA PHE A 189 1.61 10.82 8.91
C PHE A 189 0.61 11.65 8.10
N SER A 190 0.92 12.91 7.83
CA SER A 190 0.03 13.77 7.03
C SER A 190 0.82 14.84 6.30
N THR A 191 0.41 15.12 5.07
CA THR A 191 0.93 16.23 4.28
C THR A 191 -0.10 16.75 3.28
N SER A 192 -0.09 18.06 3.05
CA SER A 192 -0.80 18.72 1.94
C SER A 192 0.16 19.42 0.98
N ASN A 193 1.47 19.12 1.08
CA ASN A 193 2.50 19.65 0.19
C ASN A 193 3.71 18.71 0.15
N GLY A 194 3.50 17.50 -0.32
CA GLY A 194 4.59 16.52 -0.40
C GLY A 194 4.16 15.17 -0.92
N SER A 195 5.12 14.28 -1.11
CA SER A 195 4.88 12.94 -1.65
C SER A 195 6.01 11.98 -1.30
N TRP A 196 5.71 10.67 -1.32
CA TRP A 196 6.72 9.67 -1.61
C TRP A 196 6.50 9.10 -3.01
N ALA A 197 7.57 8.86 -3.72
CA ALA A 197 7.54 8.57 -5.15
C ALA A 197 8.67 7.63 -5.57
N THR A 198 8.59 7.12 -6.78
CA THR A 198 9.70 6.44 -7.44
C THR A 198 9.91 6.97 -8.86
N LEU A 199 11.16 7.34 -9.18
CA LEU A 199 11.49 7.84 -10.50
C LEU A 199 11.36 6.73 -11.56
N GLY A 200 10.66 7.04 -12.64
CA GLY A 200 10.37 6.05 -13.69
C GLY A 200 9.17 5.13 -13.41
N GLY A 201 8.60 5.23 -12.22
CA GLY A 201 7.50 4.39 -11.76
C GLY A 201 7.90 2.95 -11.45
N SER A 202 7.08 2.25 -10.67
CA SER A 202 7.23 0.84 -10.34
C SER A 202 6.05 0.02 -10.83
N ILE A 203 6.33 -1.23 -11.20
CA ILE A 203 5.33 -2.25 -11.53
C ILE A 203 5.33 -3.31 -10.43
N GLY A 204 4.21 -3.97 -10.26
CA GLY A 204 4.10 -5.12 -9.36
C GLY A 204 4.96 -6.30 -9.86
N PRO A 205 5.46 -7.14 -8.97
CA PRO A 205 6.30 -8.28 -9.34
C PRO A 205 5.50 -9.48 -9.90
N THR A 206 4.18 -9.44 -9.80
CA THR A 206 3.25 -10.46 -10.31
C THR A 206 2.48 -9.97 -11.53
N ALA A 207 1.77 -10.89 -12.21
CA ALA A 207 0.96 -10.55 -13.37
C ALA A 207 -0.17 -9.55 -13.06
N ASP A 208 -0.65 -9.52 -11.82
CA ASP A 208 -1.73 -8.64 -11.37
C ASP A 208 -1.26 -7.20 -11.14
N ASN A 209 0.04 -6.93 -11.32
CA ASN A 209 0.62 -5.58 -11.25
C ASN A 209 0.29 -4.80 -9.96
N MET A 210 0.30 -5.49 -8.81
CA MET A 210 0.09 -4.89 -7.49
C MET A 210 1.40 -4.38 -6.90
N VAL A 211 1.47 -3.11 -6.53
CA VAL A 211 2.65 -2.46 -5.95
C VAL A 211 2.42 -2.18 -4.47
N LEU A 212 3.24 -2.76 -3.60
CA LEU A 212 3.24 -2.48 -2.15
C LEU A 212 3.74 -1.06 -1.88
N ILE A 213 2.89 -0.20 -1.32
CA ILE A 213 3.22 1.22 -1.09
C ILE A 213 3.44 1.58 0.37
N ALA A 214 2.94 0.78 1.31
CA ALA A 214 3.17 0.99 2.74
C ALA A 214 2.97 -0.31 3.53
N GLN A 215 3.67 -0.45 4.64
CA GLN A 215 3.38 -1.38 5.73
C GLN A 215 3.25 -0.59 7.03
N LEU A 216 2.21 -0.87 7.80
CA LEU A 216 1.89 -0.10 9.01
C LEU A 216 1.39 -1.04 10.09
N THR A 217 2.02 -0.99 11.25
CA THR A 217 1.67 -1.83 12.40
C THR A 217 1.16 -0.98 13.55
N THR A 218 0.00 -1.34 14.08
CA THR A 218 -0.62 -0.64 15.19
C THR A 218 -1.59 -1.53 15.96
N ASN A 219 -1.81 -1.24 17.23
CA ASN A 219 -2.90 -1.81 18.03
C ASN A 219 -4.14 -0.91 18.08
N GLY A 220 -4.14 0.19 17.33
CA GLY A 220 -5.26 1.12 17.22
C GLY A 220 -6.10 0.90 15.96
N TYR A 221 -7.16 1.69 15.83
CA TYR A 221 -7.92 1.76 14.59
C TYR A 221 -7.11 2.50 13.54
N PHE A 222 -6.79 1.80 12.46
CA PHE A 222 -6.04 2.34 11.33
C PHE A 222 -6.98 3.00 10.32
N SER A 223 -6.52 4.11 9.74
CA SER A 223 -7.22 4.83 8.67
C SER A 223 -6.26 5.52 7.71
N PHE A 224 -6.69 5.70 6.47
CA PHE A 224 -5.97 6.54 5.51
C PHE A 224 -6.88 7.34 4.59
N GLU A 225 -6.30 8.41 4.05
CA GLU A 225 -6.74 9.16 2.88
C GLU A 225 -5.53 9.27 1.95
N LEU A 226 -5.62 8.68 0.76
CA LEU A 226 -4.54 8.59 -0.22
C LEU A 226 -4.90 9.40 -1.48
N ASN A 227 -3.88 9.93 -2.15
CA ASN A 227 -3.98 10.38 -3.53
C ASN A 227 -2.80 9.77 -4.28
N ILE A 228 -3.08 9.17 -5.44
CA ILE A 228 -2.14 8.32 -6.16
C ILE A 228 -1.94 8.86 -7.58
N GLN A 229 -0.69 8.93 -7.99
CA GLN A 229 -0.30 9.18 -9.37
C GLN A 229 0.24 7.91 -9.99
N ILE A 230 -0.28 7.54 -11.14
CA ILE A 230 0.22 6.42 -11.93
C ILE A 230 0.58 6.87 -13.35
N GLY A 231 1.64 6.28 -13.88
CA GLY A 231 2.03 6.43 -15.27
C GLY A 231 1.26 5.47 -16.16
N THR A 232 0.72 5.96 -17.27
CA THR A 232 -0.01 5.14 -18.22
C THR A 232 0.93 4.35 -19.13
N SER A 233 0.46 3.27 -19.74
CA SER A 233 1.20 2.48 -20.72
C SER A 233 1.62 3.29 -21.97
N GLY A 234 0.90 4.38 -22.28
CA GLY A 234 1.20 5.30 -23.38
C GLY A 234 2.16 6.45 -23.01
N GLY A 235 2.71 6.48 -21.80
CA GLY A 235 3.64 7.53 -21.33
C GLY A 235 2.95 8.76 -20.74
N GLY A 236 1.63 8.75 -20.56
CA GLY A 236 0.87 9.77 -19.85
C GLY A 236 0.85 9.55 -18.34
N VAL A 237 0.03 10.35 -17.65
CA VAL A 237 -0.16 10.30 -16.19
C VAL A 237 -1.65 10.37 -15.89
N GLU A 238 -2.08 9.59 -14.91
CA GLU A 238 -3.40 9.69 -14.29
C GLU A 238 -3.24 9.98 -12.80
N GLN A 239 -4.08 10.88 -12.29
CA GLN A 239 -4.12 11.26 -10.88
C GLN A 239 -5.45 10.83 -10.28
N TYR A 240 -5.37 10.09 -9.21
CA TYR A 240 -6.51 9.57 -8.48
C TYR A 240 -6.54 10.19 -7.10
N VAL A 241 -7.68 10.74 -6.72
CA VAL A 241 -7.85 11.47 -5.47
C VAL A 241 -8.99 10.88 -4.64
N ALA A 242 -8.84 10.98 -3.32
CA ALA A 242 -9.86 10.49 -2.38
C ALA A 242 -11.14 11.32 -2.43
N LYS A 243 -11.01 12.64 -2.60
CA LYS A 243 -12.11 13.61 -2.51
C LYS A 243 -11.88 14.81 -3.42
N ASN A 244 -12.97 15.50 -3.77
CA ASN A 244 -12.97 16.83 -4.40
C ASN A 244 -12.10 16.93 -5.67
N PRO A 245 -12.27 16.06 -6.67
CA PRO A 245 -11.42 16.06 -7.85
C PRO A 245 -11.49 17.40 -8.59
N VAL A 246 -10.32 17.84 -9.11
CA VAL A 246 -10.18 19.09 -9.87
C VAL A 246 -9.59 18.78 -11.24
N GLY A 247 -10.16 19.37 -12.30
CA GLY A 247 -9.67 19.17 -13.66
C GLY A 247 -9.82 17.73 -14.16
N ASN A 248 -8.70 17.06 -14.44
CA ASN A 248 -8.68 15.68 -14.95
C ASN A 248 -8.47 14.63 -13.86
N GLU A 249 -8.53 15.01 -12.60
CA GLU A 249 -8.41 14.09 -11.49
C GLU A 249 -9.60 13.13 -11.43
N ILE A 250 -9.34 11.91 -11.00
CA ILE A 250 -10.33 10.84 -10.91
C ILE A 250 -10.57 10.53 -9.44
N GLN A 251 -11.82 10.68 -8.98
CA GLN A 251 -12.17 10.32 -7.61
C GLN A 251 -12.40 8.82 -7.48
N VAL A 252 -11.74 8.21 -6.49
CA VAL A 252 -11.87 6.77 -6.18
C VAL A 252 -12.13 6.58 -4.69
N ALA A 253 -13.28 5.97 -4.36
CA ALA A 253 -13.68 5.74 -2.97
C ALA A 253 -12.69 4.85 -2.19
N GLY A 254 -12.05 3.89 -2.85
CA GLY A 254 -11.03 3.01 -2.26
C GLY A 254 -9.78 3.73 -1.75
N LEU A 255 -9.59 5.00 -2.07
CA LEU A 255 -8.51 5.84 -1.52
C LEU A 255 -8.80 6.34 -0.10
N ILE A 256 -9.92 5.97 0.48
CA ILE A 256 -10.26 6.20 1.89
C ILE A 256 -10.42 4.85 2.59
N TYR A 257 -9.77 4.68 3.73
CA TYR A 257 -9.90 3.50 4.58
C TYR A 257 -10.14 3.89 6.04
N PRO A 258 -11.02 3.19 6.79
CA PRO A 258 -12.01 2.26 6.24
C PRO A 258 -13.02 3.00 5.36
N MET A 259 -13.53 2.33 4.32
CA MET A 259 -14.59 2.91 3.51
C MET A 259 -15.86 3.07 4.34
N THR A 260 -16.35 4.31 4.43
CA THR A 260 -17.67 4.57 5.01
C THR A 260 -18.70 4.60 3.89
N ASN A 261 -19.72 3.74 3.99
CA ASN A 261 -20.91 3.92 3.17
C ASN A 261 -21.64 5.19 3.65
N GLY A 262 -22.36 5.85 2.75
CA GLY A 262 -23.17 7.02 3.10
C GLY A 262 -24.25 6.79 4.17
N ASP A 263 -24.45 5.55 4.60
CA ASP A 263 -25.32 5.12 5.70
C ASP A 263 -24.55 4.95 7.04
N GLY A 264 -23.25 5.26 7.08
CA GLY A 264 -22.39 5.08 8.26
C GLY A 264 -21.90 3.65 8.48
N SER A 265 -22.26 2.70 7.63
CA SER A 265 -21.69 1.36 7.69
C SER A 265 -20.30 1.32 7.04
N THR A 266 -19.34 0.71 7.71
CA THR A 266 -18.00 0.54 7.17
C THR A 266 -18.00 -0.64 6.20
N LYS A 267 -17.76 -0.40 4.89
CA LYS A 267 -17.31 -1.46 3.99
C LYS A 267 -15.81 -1.39 3.91
N LEU A 268 -15.19 -2.51 4.17
CA LEU A 268 -13.75 -2.67 3.97
C LEU A 268 -13.44 -2.54 2.48
N ASN A 269 -12.36 -1.86 2.15
CA ASN A 269 -11.69 -2.05 0.86
C ASN A 269 -11.48 -3.55 0.70
N LYS A 270 -11.42 -4.08 -0.52
CA LYS A 270 -11.33 -5.52 -0.75
C LYS A 270 -10.31 -6.12 0.22
N GLU A 271 -10.77 -6.59 1.38
CA GLU A 271 -9.99 -7.49 2.20
C GLU A 271 -9.83 -8.75 1.34
N VAL A 272 -8.62 -9.27 1.28
CA VAL A 272 -8.38 -10.54 0.57
C VAL A 272 -9.30 -11.58 1.21
N PRO A 273 -10.30 -12.12 0.51
CA PRO A 273 -11.20 -13.09 1.10
C PRO A 273 -10.39 -14.32 1.48
N ASP A 274 -10.64 -14.83 2.68
CA ASP A 274 -10.23 -16.17 3.07
C ASP A 274 -10.67 -17.16 1.99
N LYS A 275 -9.71 -17.91 1.42
CA LYS A 275 -10.00 -19.05 0.55
C LYS A 275 -10.07 -20.31 1.37
#